data_98e22f4a77b0bdb608cfa75b452da2c8
#
_entry.id   98e22f4a77b0bdb608cfa75b452da2c8
#
_cell.length_a   1.000
_cell.length_b   1.000
_cell.length_c   1.000
_cell.angle_alpha   90.00
_cell.angle_beta   90.00
_cell.angle_gamma   90.00
#
_symmetry.space_group_name_H-M   'P 1'
#
loop_
_entity.id
_entity.type
_entity.pdbx_description
1 polymer ?
#
loop_
_entity_poly.entity_id
_entity_poly.type
_entity_poly.pdbx_seq_one_letter_code
_entity_poly.pdbx_strand_id
1 'polypeptide(L)'
;DEIESFTLLKDAAATAVYGAEGANGVILITSKRGNTEKPKISFRAEGTIASPTRLPEFLSSEQHLTLYNEALVNDGKQPIYDPSLYAEGADRDLYPNTQWLDLLLRDHTYNMRYTLNVQGGSERARYFVSGAFYQENGIFKEGDNNEYNNNIGVKRYNLRSNIDFDVTKTTTVKVDFSGQYLQNNYPGVGTATIFKQMCLIPPHIMPAIYSDGTLAGKPGSDGNLNGDGGNPYNSLMNSGYTKEWRTYIQSKVELNQKLDFITKGLSFRGLISFDADMSYIAKRSKTPSQYHAKGRDENGNLIFDEINQGSDVLSESLSSSSDKKIYFETSLNYNRTFDSKHD
;
A
#
# COMPACT_ATOMS: atom_id res chain seq x y z
N ASP A 1 -12.99 -2.38 -14.79
CA ASP A 1 -13.29 -3.00 -16.09
C ASP A 1 -13.85 -4.42 -16.00
N GLU A 2 -13.72 -5.11 -14.85
CA GLU A 2 -14.21 -6.49 -14.62
C GLU A 2 -15.63 -6.55 -14.08
N ILE A 3 -16.19 -5.43 -13.60
CA ILE A 3 -17.51 -5.35 -12.97
C ILE A 3 -18.55 -5.06 -14.04
N GLU A 4 -19.64 -5.81 -14.02
CA GLU A 4 -20.82 -5.60 -14.85
C GLU A 4 -21.87 -4.75 -14.13
N SER A 5 -22.15 -5.09 -12.86
CA SER A 5 -23.11 -4.35 -12.05
C SER A 5 -22.74 -4.31 -10.58
N PHE A 6 -23.33 -3.32 -9.92
CA PHE A 6 -23.18 -3.04 -8.51
C PHE A 6 -24.56 -2.78 -7.92
N THR A 7 -24.94 -3.56 -6.91
CA THR A 7 -26.24 -3.45 -6.25
C THR A 7 -26.05 -3.33 -4.75
N LEU A 8 -26.70 -2.34 -4.15
CA LEU A 8 -26.69 -2.11 -2.71
C LEU A 8 -28.04 -2.54 -2.11
N LEU A 9 -28.01 -3.58 -1.27
CA LEU A 9 -29.16 -4.04 -0.50
C LEU A 9 -29.14 -3.40 0.88
N LYS A 10 -30.16 -2.58 1.18
CA LYS A 10 -30.22 -1.80 2.42
C LYS A 10 -31.30 -2.26 3.38
N ASP A 11 -32.35 -2.94 2.87
CA ASP A 11 -33.46 -3.36 3.72
C ASP A 11 -33.31 -4.80 4.22
N ALA A 12 -33.89 -5.04 5.42
CA ALA A 12 -33.73 -6.30 6.13
C ALA A 12 -34.30 -7.51 5.33
N ALA A 13 -35.32 -7.31 4.51
CA ALA A 13 -35.89 -8.38 3.71
C ALA A 13 -34.94 -8.82 2.61
N ALA A 14 -34.27 -7.85 1.93
CA ALA A 14 -33.28 -8.13 0.89
C ALA A 14 -31.98 -8.74 1.47
N THR A 15 -31.60 -8.38 2.69
CA THR A 15 -30.36 -8.88 3.32
C THR A 15 -30.55 -10.16 4.12
N ALA A 16 -31.78 -10.59 4.40
CA ALA A 16 -32.09 -11.79 5.20
C ALA A 16 -31.42 -13.08 4.70
N VAL A 17 -31.25 -13.24 3.39
CA VAL A 17 -30.54 -14.38 2.79
C VAL A 17 -29.05 -14.46 3.17
N TYR A 18 -28.46 -13.37 3.66
CA TYR A 18 -27.05 -13.29 4.07
C TYR A 18 -26.85 -13.45 5.60
N GLY A 19 -27.94 -13.75 6.34
CA GLY A 19 -27.88 -13.98 7.77
C GLY A 19 -27.38 -12.78 8.55
N ALA A 20 -26.67 -13.03 9.66
CA ALA A 20 -26.14 -11.99 10.54
C ALA A 20 -25.13 -11.05 9.85
N GLU A 21 -24.38 -11.53 8.86
CA GLU A 21 -23.43 -10.71 8.09
C GLU A 21 -24.13 -9.62 7.27
N GLY A 22 -25.42 -9.82 6.92
CA GLY A 22 -26.22 -8.83 6.20
C GLY A 22 -26.83 -7.70 7.04
N ALA A 23 -26.65 -7.70 8.36
CA ALA A 23 -27.31 -6.76 9.29
C ALA A 23 -27.02 -5.28 8.98
N ASN A 24 -25.84 -4.96 8.44
CA ASN A 24 -25.43 -3.60 8.09
C ASN A 24 -25.61 -3.27 6.59
N GLY A 25 -26.37 -4.10 5.85
CA GLY A 25 -26.50 -4.01 4.41
C GLY A 25 -25.53 -4.90 3.65
N VAL A 26 -25.83 -5.14 2.37
CA VAL A 26 -25.02 -6.00 1.49
C VAL A 26 -24.71 -5.28 0.19
N ILE A 27 -23.46 -5.32 -0.23
CA ILE A 27 -23.01 -4.86 -1.54
C ILE A 27 -22.81 -6.06 -2.44
N LEU A 28 -23.67 -6.20 -3.47
CA LEU A 28 -23.55 -7.22 -4.48
C LEU A 28 -22.76 -6.69 -5.66
N ILE A 29 -21.66 -7.37 -5.98
CA ILE A 29 -20.83 -7.06 -7.16
C ILE A 29 -20.94 -8.23 -8.13
N THR A 30 -21.47 -7.94 -9.33
CA THR A 30 -21.53 -8.90 -10.41
C THR A 30 -20.36 -8.66 -11.36
N SER A 31 -19.55 -9.68 -11.59
CA SER A 31 -18.46 -9.62 -12.56
C SER A 31 -18.93 -9.97 -13.96
N LYS A 32 -18.27 -9.40 -14.96
CA LYS A 32 -18.55 -9.69 -16.38
C LYS A 32 -18.38 -11.17 -16.68
N ARG A 33 -19.21 -11.67 -17.59
CA ARG A 33 -19.19 -13.04 -18.08
C ARG A 33 -19.01 -13.05 -19.59
N GLY A 34 -18.71 -14.22 -20.15
CA GLY A 34 -18.65 -14.44 -21.57
C GLY A 34 -20.01 -14.32 -22.24
N ASN A 35 -20.00 -14.10 -23.54
CA ASN A 35 -21.14 -14.11 -24.40
C ASN A 35 -20.93 -15.09 -25.58
N THR A 36 -21.91 -15.28 -26.42
CA THR A 36 -21.84 -16.18 -27.59
C THR A 36 -21.24 -15.52 -28.84
N GLU A 37 -20.66 -14.34 -28.71
CA GLU A 37 -20.04 -13.61 -29.80
C GLU A 37 -18.59 -14.06 -30.05
N LYS A 38 -18.05 -13.61 -31.22
CA LYS A 38 -16.62 -13.77 -31.52
C LYS A 38 -15.78 -13.15 -30.45
N PRO A 39 -14.58 -13.70 -30.18
CA PRO A 39 -13.65 -13.16 -29.18
C PRO A 39 -13.39 -11.68 -29.39
N LYS A 40 -13.63 -10.88 -28.33
CA LYS A 40 -13.29 -9.46 -28.25
C LYS A 40 -12.16 -9.28 -27.28
N ILE A 41 -11.06 -8.71 -27.77
CA ILE A 41 -9.88 -8.39 -26.97
C ILE A 41 -9.87 -6.88 -26.71
N SER A 42 -9.69 -6.46 -25.49
CA SER A 42 -9.50 -5.05 -25.13
C SER A 42 -8.24 -4.90 -24.28
N PHE A 43 -7.39 -3.97 -24.67
CA PHE A 43 -6.19 -3.59 -23.93
C PHE A 43 -6.28 -2.12 -23.54
N ARG A 44 -5.95 -1.82 -22.28
CA ARG A 44 -5.90 -0.47 -21.74
C ARG A 44 -4.58 -0.27 -21.03
N ALA A 45 -3.89 0.83 -21.35
CA ALA A 45 -2.69 1.29 -20.65
C ALA A 45 -2.96 2.69 -20.09
N GLU A 46 -2.62 2.90 -18.83
CA GLU A 46 -2.81 4.17 -18.12
C GLU A 46 -1.50 4.54 -17.44
N GLY A 47 -1.07 5.77 -17.65
CA GLY A 47 0.02 6.41 -16.91
C GLY A 47 -0.53 7.57 -16.09
N THR A 48 -0.10 7.70 -14.84
CA THR A 48 -0.52 8.77 -13.95
C THR A 48 0.70 9.43 -13.33
N ILE A 49 0.72 10.76 -13.34
CA ILE A 49 1.66 11.56 -12.56
C ILE A 49 0.93 11.99 -11.30
N ALA A 50 1.50 11.69 -10.14
CA ALA A 50 0.97 12.09 -8.86
C ALA A 50 1.95 13.03 -8.14
N SER A 51 1.45 14.09 -7.52
CA SER A 51 2.22 15.03 -6.72
C SER A 51 1.45 15.36 -5.44
N PRO A 52 2.15 15.75 -4.36
CA PRO A 52 1.49 16.23 -3.16
C PRO A 52 0.61 17.44 -3.48
N THR A 53 -0.63 17.43 -3.04
CA THR A 53 -1.53 18.57 -3.22
C THR A 53 -1.18 19.76 -2.33
N ARG A 54 -0.57 19.47 -1.17
CA ARG A 54 -0.09 20.47 -0.22
C ARG A 54 0.97 19.84 0.68
N LEU A 55 2.09 20.53 0.85
CA LEU A 55 3.09 20.27 1.89
C LEU A 55 3.17 21.50 2.81
N PRO A 56 3.52 21.31 4.10
CA PRO A 56 3.82 22.45 4.97
C PRO A 56 5.13 23.11 4.51
N GLU A 57 5.19 24.44 4.66
CA GLU A 57 6.41 25.21 4.44
C GLU A 57 7.07 25.46 5.79
N PHE A 58 8.38 25.29 5.86
CA PHE A 58 9.16 25.49 7.07
C PHE A 58 10.13 26.65 6.91
N LEU A 59 10.41 27.29 8.03
CA LEU A 59 11.39 28.37 8.12
C LEU A 59 12.80 27.83 7.92
N SER A 60 13.72 28.67 7.42
CA SER A 60 15.15 28.39 7.50
C SER A 60 15.63 28.38 8.95
N SER A 61 16.83 27.82 9.19
CA SER A 61 17.44 27.80 10.54
C SER A 61 17.60 29.21 11.10
N GLU A 62 18.10 30.14 10.31
CA GLU A 62 18.25 31.54 10.71
C GLU A 62 16.90 32.17 11.12
N GLN A 63 15.88 32.03 10.28
CA GLN A 63 14.53 32.54 10.57
C GLN A 63 13.94 31.88 11.80
N HIS A 64 14.03 30.55 11.92
CA HIS A 64 13.51 29.82 13.07
C HIS A 64 14.16 30.28 14.39
N LEU A 65 15.49 30.41 14.41
CA LEU A 65 16.22 30.83 15.61
C LEU A 65 16.00 32.29 15.97
N THR A 66 15.82 33.16 14.97
CA THR A 66 15.42 34.55 15.19
C THR A 66 14.08 34.63 15.92
N LEU A 67 13.05 33.93 15.44
CA LEU A 67 11.74 33.89 16.07
C LEU A 67 11.77 33.19 17.44
N TYR A 68 12.61 32.15 17.59
CA TYR A 68 12.77 31.50 18.87
C TYR A 68 13.37 32.43 19.93
N ASN A 69 14.41 33.21 19.58
CA ASN A 69 14.98 34.23 20.46
C ASN A 69 13.97 35.33 20.79
N GLU A 70 13.15 35.76 19.81
CA GLU A 70 12.08 36.74 20.06
C GLU A 70 11.07 36.20 21.08
N ALA A 71 10.68 34.93 20.97
CA ALA A 71 9.79 34.30 21.95
C ALA A 71 10.42 34.26 23.36
N LEU A 72 11.73 33.96 23.47
CA LEU A 72 12.45 34.01 24.75
C LEU A 72 12.44 35.41 25.37
N VAL A 73 12.69 36.46 24.57
CA VAL A 73 12.68 37.84 25.02
C VAL A 73 11.26 38.24 25.50
N ASN A 74 10.23 37.83 24.79
CA ASN A 74 8.83 38.07 25.19
C ASN A 74 8.47 37.37 26.52
N ASP A 75 9.13 36.21 26.80
CA ASP A 75 9.04 35.52 28.11
C ASP A 75 9.95 36.12 29.19
N GLY A 76 10.65 37.23 28.93
CA GLY A 76 11.58 37.85 29.85
C GLY A 76 12.92 37.14 30.04
N LYS A 77 13.27 36.24 29.08
CA LYS A 77 14.52 35.48 29.05
C LYS A 77 15.54 36.12 28.09
N GLN A 78 16.81 35.77 28.21
CA GLN A 78 17.83 36.19 27.24
C GLN A 78 17.83 35.30 26.00
N PRO A 79 18.15 35.85 24.81
CA PRO A 79 18.43 35.07 23.61
C PRO A 79 19.57 34.04 23.90
N ILE A 80 19.41 32.83 23.36
CA ILE A 80 20.39 31.73 23.56
C ILE A 80 21.08 31.30 22.27
N TYR A 81 20.57 31.73 21.11
CA TYR A 81 21.15 31.40 19.81
C TYR A 81 21.70 32.65 19.12
N ASP A 82 22.75 32.46 18.32
CA ASP A 82 23.19 33.43 17.31
C ASP A 82 22.71 33.00 15.92
N PRO A 83 21.60 33.56 15.40
CA PRO A 83 21.06 33.17 14.10
C PRO A 83 22.04 33.43 12.95
N SER A 84 22.97 34.38 13.07
CA SER A 84 23.92 34.73 12.00
C SER A 84 24.88 33.58 11.64
N LEU A 85 25.14 32.68 12.59
CA LEU A 85 25.93 31.46 12.37
C LEU A 85 25.28 30.48 11.39
N TYR A 86 23.96 30.62 11.16
CA TYR A 86 23.18 29.76 10.26
C TYR A 86 22.88 30.42 8.92
N ALA A 87 23.43 31.61 8.66
CA ALA A 87 23.27 32.33 7.40
C ALA A 87 23.82 31.57 6.17
N GLU A 88 23.57 32.08 5.00
CA GLU A 88 24.12 31.52 3.76
C GLU A 88 25.65 31.50 3.80
N GLY A 89 26.26 30.36 3.37
CA GLY A 89 27.71 30.15 3.41
C GLY A 89 28.26 29.63 4.73
N ALA A 90 27.43 29.39 5.75
CA ALA A 90 27.85 28.78 7.01
C ALA A 90 28.37 27.35 6.84
N ASP A 91 29.17 26.91 7.83
CA ASP A 91 29.57 25.49 7.96
C ASP A 91 28.34 24.63 8.28
N ARG A 92 27.83 23.91 7.29
CA ARG A 92 26.59 23.15 7.39
C ARG A 92 26.69 21.89 8.26
N ASP A 93 27.89 21.44 8.59
CA ASP A 93 28.09 20.37 9.55
C ASP A 93 27.80 20.86 10.98
N LEU A 94 28.25 22.08 11.33
CA LEU A 94 28.09 22.65 12.66
C LEU A 94 26.84 23.51 12.78
N TYR A 95 26.44 24.19 11.70
CA TYR A 95 25.30 25.11 11.65
C TYR A 95 24.33 24.69 10.52
N PRO A 96 23.65 23.55 10.68
CA PRO A 96 22.81 22.98 9.63
C PRO A 96 21.57 23.84 9.33
N ASN A 97 21.11 23.74 8.09
CA ASN A 97 19.82 24.28 7.62
C ASN A 97 19.13 23.22 6.77
N THR A 98 18.69 22.14 7.41
CA THR A 98 18.18 20.95 6.74
C THR A 98 16.69 21.09 6.44
N GLN A 99 16.33 21.31 5.18
CA GLN A 99 14.95 21.35 4.73
C GLN A 99 14.50 19.90 4.42
N TRP A 100 13.93 19.24 5.43
CA TRP A 100 13.66 17.80 5.41
C TRP A 100 12.74 17.36 4.29
N LEU A 101 11.67 18.13 4.00
CA LEU A 101 10.71 17.77 2.94
C LEU A 101 11.37 17.86 1.57
N ASP A 102 12.09 18.96 1.29
CA ASP A 102 12.76 19.15 0.01
C ASP A 102 13.89 18.13 -0.21
N LEU A 103 14.55 17.74 0.90
CA LEU A 103 15.64 16.78 0.85
C LEU A 103 15.12 15.36 0.54
N LEU A 104 14.02 14.94 1.16
CA LEU A 104 13.60 13.54 1.20
C LEU A 104 12.40 13.22 0.31
N LEU A 105 11.65 14.22 -0.15
CA LEU A 105 10.49 14.02 -1.04
C LEU A 105 10.81 14.41 -2.48
N ARG A 106 10.18 13.71 -3.40
CA ARG A 106 10.11 14.06 -4.83
C ARG A 106 8.92 14.99 -5.06
N ASP A 107 9.02 15.87 -6.06
CA ASP A 107 7.90 16.73 -6.45
C ASP A 107 6.76 15.93 -7.08
N HIS A 108 7.08 14.83 -7.73
CA HIS A 108 6.12 13.95 -8.38
C HIS A 108 6.61 12.50 -8.46
N THR A 109 5.66 11.60 -8.64
CA THR A 109 5.89 10.17 -8.88
C THR A 109 5.03 9.67 -10.02
N TYR A 110 5.38 8.50 -10.58
CA TYR A 110 4.70 7.90 -11.72
C TYR A 110 4.06 6.59 -11.32
N ASN A 111 2.79 6.43 -11.70
CA ASN A 111 2.05 5.20 -11.52
C ASN A 111 1.60 4.68 -12.89
N MET A 112 1.49 3.38 -13.04
CA MET A 112 1.07 2.77 -14.29
C MET A 112 0.12 1.60 -14.06
N ARG A 113 -0.83 1.45 -14.98
CA ARG A 113 -1.77 0.34 -15.00
C ARG A 113 -1.92 -0.20 -16.41
N TYR A 114 -1.89 -1.52 -16.52
CA TYR A 114 -2.18 -2.23 -17.76
C TYR A 114 -3.31 -3.21 -17.50
N THR A 115 -4.30 -3.26 -18.38
CA THR A 115 -5.42 -4.17 -18.27
C THR A 115 -5.66 -4.81 -19.64
N LEU A 116 -5.74 -6.14 -19.66
CA LEU A 116 -6.09 -6.93 -20.83
C LEU A 116 -7.34 -7.75 -20.52
N ASN A 117 -8.39 -7.61 -21.34
CA ASN A 117 -9.62 -8.38 -21.23
C ASN A 117 -9.85 -9.14 -22.51
N VAL A 118 -10.31 -10.38 -22.37
CA VAL A 118 -10.74 -11.25 -23.46
C VAL A 118 -12.11 -11.79 -23.10
N GLN A 119 -13.08 -11.54 -23.95
CA GLN A 119 -14.48 -11.96 -23.77
C GLN A 119 -14.99 -12.59 -25.07
N GLY A 120 -15.71 -13.71 -24.96
CA GLY A 120 -16.29 -14.36 -26.11
C GLY A 120 -16.86 -15.72 -25.76
N GLY A 121 -17.14 -16.50 -26.78
CA GLY A 121 -17.60 -17.87 -26.61
C GLY A 121 -18.42 -18.44 -27.78
N SER A 122 -19.05 -19.53 -27.49
CA SER A 122 -19.97 -20.25 -28.34
C SER A 122 -21.25 -20.60 -27.57
N GLU A 123 -22.20 -21.24 -28.21
CA GLU A 123 -23.40 -21.76 -27.53
C GLU A 123 -23.08 -22.71 -26.36
N ARG A 124 -21.92 -23.42 -26.43
CA ARG A 124 -21.52 -24.41 -25.43
C ARG A 124 -20.56 -23.88 -24.36
N ALA A 125 -19.76 -22.89 -24.69
CA ALA A 125 -18.76 -22.34 -23.76
C ALA A 125 -18.64 -20.83 -23.93
N ARG A 126 -18.82 -20.09 -22.86
CA ARG A 126 -18.68 -18.62 -22.81
C ARG A 126 -17.62 -18.29 -21.76
N TYR A 127 -16.77 -17.34 -22.07
CA TYR A 127 -15.68 -16.99 -21.18
C TYR A 127 -15.41 -15.48 -21.13
N PHE A 128 -15.03 -15.03 -19.96
CA PHE A 128 -14.43 -13.72 -19.71
C PHE A 128 -13.14 -13.94 -18.93
N VAL A 129 -12.02 -13.45 -19.48
CA VAL A 129 -10.70 -13.49 -18.82
C VAL A 129 -10.15 -12.08 -18.77
N SER A 130 -9.70 -11.65 -17.59
CA SER A 130 -9.07 -10.36 -17.36
C SER A 130 -7.74 -10.54 -16.65
N GLY A 131 -6.71 -9.86 -17.14
CA GLY A 131 -5.42 -9.71 -16.49
C GLY A 131 -5.10 -8.24 -16.30
N ALA A 132 -4.66 -7.85 -15.09
CA ALA A 132 -4.24 -6.47 -14.84
C ALA A 132 -2.94 -6.43 -14.03
N PHE A 133 -2.09 -5.47 -14.38
CA PHE A 133 -0.91 -5.10 -13.63
C PHE A 133 -1.03 -3.62 -13.22
N TYR A 134 -0.72 -3.33 -11.97
CA TYR A 134 -0.66 -1.98 -11.42
C TYR A 134 0.64 -1.80 -10.67
N GLN A 135 1.33 -0.70 -10.93
CA GLN A 135 2.50 -0.26 -10.19
C GLN A 135 2.30 1.16 -9.70
N GLU A 136 2.56 1.35 -8.40
CA GLU A 136 2.58 2.65 -7.73
C GLU A 136 3.96 2.85 -7.10
N ASN A 137 4.56 4.00 -7.37
CA ASN A 137 5.85 4.38 -6.81
C ASN A 137 5.66 5.41 -5.71
N GLY A 138 6.43 5.30 -4.63
CA GLY A 138 6.39 6.23 -3.51
C GLY A 138 6.98 7.59 -3.83
N ILE A 139 6.60 8.57 -2.99
CA ILE A 139 7.05 9.96 -3.11
C ILE A 139 8.43 10.21 -2.48
N PHE A 140 8.94 9.31 -1.65
CA PHE A 140 10.26 9.46 -1.05
C PHE A 140 11.36 9.32 -2.10
N LYS A 141 12.45 10.07 -1.91
CA LYS A 141 13.67 9.89 -2.70
C LYS A 141 14.37 8.60 -2.30
N GLU A 142 15.06 8.00 -3.25
CA GLU A 142 15.93 6.84 -3.03
C GLU A 142 17.35 7.34 -2.74
N GLY A 143 18.08 6.62 -1.89
CA GLY A 143 19.50 6.89 -1.67
C GLY A 143 20.37 6.27 -2.77
N ASP A 144 21.43 6.95 -3.16
CA ASP A 144 22.32 6.54 -4.26
C ASP A 144 23.16 5.28 -3.92
N ASN A 145 23.34 4.95 -2.64
CA ASN A 145 24.21 3.86 -2.18
C ASN A 145 23.49 2.77 -1.40
N ASN A 146 22.20 2.55 -1.67
CA ASN A 146 21.44 1.57 -0.90
C ASN A 146 21.74 0.13 -1.35
N GLU A 147 22.26 -0.67 -0.44
CA GLU A 147 22.38 -2.13 -0.59
C GLU A 147 21.00 -2.82 -0.73
N TYR A 148 19.92 -2.09 -0.46
CA TYR A 148 18.53 -2.56 -0.52
C TYR A 148 17.58 -1.44 -0.94
N ASN A 149 16.47 -1.82 -1.57
CA ASN A 149 15.42 -0.87 -1.94
C ASN A 149 14.56 -0.54 -0.70
N ASN A 150 14.70 0.70 -0.21
CA ASN A 150 13.92 1.28 0.89
C ASN A 150 12.74 2.14 0.40
N ASN A 151 12.54 2.26 -0.92
CA ASN A 151 11.46 3.08 -1.45
C ASN A 151 10.10 2.42 -1.22
N ILE A 152 9.09 3.25 -1.00
CA ILE A 152 7.69 2.80 -0.98
C ILE A 152 7.31 2.40 -2.40
N GLY A 153 6.71 1.25 -2.53
CA GLY A 153 6.21 0.80 -3.81
C GLY A 153 5.17 -0.28 -3.67
N VAL A 154 4.21 -0.27 -4.58
CA VAL A 154 3.15 -1.28 -4.67
C VAL A 154 3.16 -1.85 -6.08
N LYS A 155 3.21 -3.18 -6.18
CA LYS A 155 2.95 -3.91 -7.42
C LYS A 155 1.77 -4.86 -7.19
N ARG A 156 0.78 -4.77 -8.06
CA ARG A 156 -0.43 -5.59 -7.98
C ARG A 156 -0.67 -6.30 -9.29
N TYR A 157 -0.86 -7.60 -9.21
CA TYR A 157 -1.23 -8.46 -10.32
C TYR A 157 -2.61 -9.02 -10.04
N ASN A 158 -3.53 -8.87 -10.97
CA ASN A 158 -4.88 -9.43 -10.89
C ASN A 158 -5.10 -10.37 -12.07
N LEU A 159 -5.75 -11.48 -11.80
CA LEU A 159 -6.24 -12.41 -12.81
C LEU A 159 -7.67 -12.78 -12.44
N ARG A 160 -8.57 -12.71 -13.42
CA ARG A 160 -9.96 -13.16 -13.30
C ARG A 160 -10.32 -14.02 -14.49
N SER A 161 -11.03 -15.10 -14.23
CA SER A 161 -11.56 -15.98 -15.27
C SER A 161 -12.96 -16.43 -14.85
N ASN A 162 -13.97 -16.12 -15.66
CA ASN A 162 -15.35 -16.55 -15.50
C ASN A 162 -15.72 -17.36 -16.75
N ILE A 163 -16.03 -18.64 -16.56
CA ILE A 163 -16.31 -19.58 -17.66
C ILE A 163 -17.61 -20.29 -17.38
N ASP A 164 -18.50 -20.29 -18.36
CA ASP A 164 -19.78 -21.01 -18.37
C ASP A 164 -19.72 -22.12 -19.41
N PHE A 165 -19.96 -23.35 -19.00
CA PHE A 165 -20.03 -24.53 -19.88
C PHE A 165 -21.44 -25.12 -19.88
N ASP A 166 -22.09 -25.16 -21.02
CA ASP A 166 -23.30 -25.95 -21.21
C ASP A 166 -22.90 -27.39 -21.64
N VAL A 167 -22.68 -28.22 -20.59
CA VAL A 167 -22.21 -29.62 -20.73
C VAL A 167 -23.26 -30.45 -21.51
N THR A 168 -24.55 -30.19 -21.20
CA THR A 168 -25.69 -30.72 -21.93
C THR A 168 -26.75 -29.62 -22.15
N LYS A 169 -27.84 -29.92 -22.82
CA LYS A 169 -28.99 -28.98 -22.95
C LYS A 169 -29.65 -28.65 -21.61
N THR A 170 -29.41 -29.46 -20.58
CA THR A 170 -30.02 -29.35 -19.25
C THR A 170 -29.00 -29.09 -18.13
N THR A 171 -27.70 -29.16 -18.41
CA THR A 171 -26.64 -29.07 -17.43
C THR A 171 -25.68 -27.94 -17.78
N THR A 172 -25.57 -26.94 -16.91
CA THR A 172 -24.57 -25.85 -17.01
C THR A 172 -23.64 -25.91 -15.83
N VAL A 173 -22.31 -25.85 -16.07
CA VAL A 173 -21.27 -25.70 -15.09
C VAL A 173 -20.64 -24.32 -15.24
N LYS A 174 -20.56 -23.57 -14.14
CA LYS A 174 -19.88 -22.28 -14.11
C LYS A 174 -18.63 -22.39 -13.23
N VAL A 175 -17.51 -21.89 -13.73
CA VAL A 175 -16.24 -21.86 -13.00
C VAL A 175 -15.79 -20.41 -12.95
N ASP A 176 -15.71 -19.86 -11.74
CA ASP A 176 -15.21 -18.51 -11.50
C ASP A 176 -13.92 -18.61 -10.70
N PHE A 177 -12.90 -17.89 -11.15
CA PHE A 177 -11.62 -17.76 -10.49
C PHE A 177 -11.21 -16.30 -10.43
N SER A 178 -10.71 -15.86 -9.28
CA SER A 178 -10.08 -14.55 -9.11
C SER A 178 -8.82 -14.70 -8.24
N GLY A 179 -7.70 -14.25 -8.76
CA GLY A 179 -6.43 -14.20 -8.05
C GLY A 179 -5.90 -12.77 -8.02
N GLN A 180 -5.44 -12.33 -6.85
CA GLN A 180 -4.70 -11.09 -6.68
C GLN A 180 -3.41 -11.39 -5.95
N TYR A 181 -2.30 -10.91 -6.51
CA TYR A 181 -1.00 -10.93 -5.86
C TYR A 181 -0.53 -9.48 -5.68
N LEU A 182 -0.28 -9.10 -4.44
CA LEU A 182 0.17 -7.78 -4.04
C LEU A 182 1.58 -7.89 -3.45
N GLN A 183 2.47 -7.04 -3.91
CA GLN A 183 3.80 -6.87 -3.38
C GLN A 183 3.99 -5.42 -2.95
N ASN A 184 4.20 -5.21 -1.65
CA ASN A 184 4.50 -3.91 -1.06
C ASN A 184 5.96 -3.86 -0.61
N ASN A 185 6.57 -2.71 -0.75
CA ASN A 185 7.88 -2.39 -0.20
C ASN A 185 7.78 -1.11 0.63
N TYR A 186 8.42 -1.10 1.79
CA TYR A 186 8.45 0.02 2.72
C TYR A 186 9.85 0.17 3.32
N PRO A 187 10.25 1.36 3.81
CA PRO A 187 11.44 1.52 4.63
C PRO A 187 11.33 0.75 5.95
N GLY A 188 12.45 0.58 6.65
CA GLY A 188 12.50 -0.12 7.94
C GLY A 188 11.70 0.57 9.03
N VAL A 189 11.69 1.91 9.04
CA VAL A 189 10.83 2.76 9.89
C VAL A 189 9.52 3.06 9.15
N GLY A 190 8.40 3.10 9.87
CA GLY A 190 7.10 3.39 9.27
C GLY A 190 7.02 4.77 8.63
N THR A 191 6.39 4.85 7.46
CA THR A 191 6.31 6.09 6.66
C THR A 191 5.65 7.27 7.37
N ALA A 192 4.64 7.00 8.20
CA ALA A 192 4.01 8.01 9.03
C ALA A 192 4.98 8.59 10.08
N THR A 193 5.85 7.75 10.67
CA THR A 193 6.89 8.18 11.59
C THR A 193 7.92 9.05 10.89
N ILE A 194 8.39 8.63 9.70
CA ILE A 194 9.36 9.42 8.91
C ILE A 194 8.78 10.79 8.57
N PHE A 195 7.52 10.84 8.08
CA PHE A 195 6.88 12.11 7.75
C PHE A 195 6.70 13.00 8.99
N LYS A 196 6.30 12.41 10.12
CA LYS A 196 6.21 13.13 11.40
C LYS A 196 7.56 13.72 11.81
N GLN A 197 8.66 12.95 11.71
CA GLN A 197 10.01 13.42 12.00
C GLN A 197 10.40 14.60 11.10
N MET A 198 10.13 14.51 9.78
CA MET A 198 10.39 15.63 8.86
C MET A 198 9.67 16.92 9.26
N CYS A 199 8.49 16.81 9.87
CA CYS A 199 7.71 17.97 10.31
C CYS A 199 8.11 18.47 11.70
N LEU A 200 8.61 17.61 12.59
CA LEU A 200 8.88 17.95 13.99
C LEU A 200 10.32 18.39 14.24
N ILE A 201 11.29 17.97 13.42
CA ILE A 201 12.69 18.28 13.67
C ILE A 201 13.04 19.61 13.00
N PRO A 202 13.35 20.64 13.80
CA PRO A 202 13.74 21.94 13.25
C PRO A 202 15.03 21.83 12.40
N PRO A 203 15.18 22.70 11.38
CA PRO A 203 16.25 22.59 10.39
C PRO A 203 17.67 22.81 10.97
N HIS A 204 17.78 23.45 12.13
CA HIS A 204 19.07 23.79 12.80
C HIS A 204 19.59 22.69 13.72
N ILE A 205 18.82 21.62 13.98
CA ILE A 205 19.17 20.62 15.01
C ILE A 205 20.31 19.70 14.56
N MET A 206 20.28 19.25 13.30
CA MET A 206 21.28 18.35 12.74
C MET A 206 21.25 18.35 11.20
N PRO A 207 22.35 18.05 10.52
CA PRO A 207 22.34 17.77 9.09
C PRO A 207 21.69 16.38 8.84
N ALA A 208 21.40 16.05 7.60
CA ALA A 208 20.97 14.70 7.23
C ALA A 208 22.11 13.70 7.43
N ILE A 209 23.28 14.08 6.93
CA ILE A 209 24.56 13.37 6.99
C ILE A 209 25.66 14.43 7.03
N TYR A 210 26.75 14.18 7.73
CA TYR A 210 27.92 15.06 7.76
C TYR A 210 28.72 14.98 6.47
N SER A 211 29.53 15.99 6.20
CA SER A 211 30.32 16.08 4.97
C SER A 211 31.33 14.94 4.79
N ASP A 212 31.75 14.29 5.86
CA ASP A 212 32.63 13.12 5.86
C ASP A 212 31.89 11.78 5.71
N GLY A 213 30.53 11.80 5.60
CA GLY A 213 29.69 10.61 5.50
C GLY A 213 29.22 10.05 6.85
N THR A 214 29.61 10.65 7.97
CA THR A 214 29.15 10.24 9.31
C THR A 214 27.66 10.51 9.48
N LEU A 215 26.91 9.56 10.04
CA LEU A 215 25.46 9.69 10.21
C LEU A 215 25.13 10.59 11.40
N ALA A 216 24.35 11.63 11.15
CA ALA A 216 23.95 12.58 12.18
C ALA A 216 22.83 12.03 13.06
N GLY A 217 22.91 12.32 14.36
CA GLY A 217 21.87 12.06 15.35
C GLY A 217 21.50 13.33 16.12
N LYS A 218 20.27 13.36 16.65
CA LYS A 218 19.79 14.48 17.45
C LYS A 218 20.50 14.52 18.80
N PRO A 219 21.17 15.63 19.18
CA PRO A 219 21.80 15.75 20.49
C PRO A 219 20.79 15.57 21.62
N GLY A 220 21.18 14.80 22.65
CA GLY A 220 20.34 14.50 23.80
C GLY A 220 19.22 13.50 23.57
N SER A 221 19.21 12.80 22.41
CA SER A 221 18.33 11.67 22.16
C SER A 221 19.04 10.34 22.43
N ASP A 222 18.28 9.23 22.41
CA ASP A 222 18.76 7.86 22.48
C ASP A 222 19.12 7.25 21.12
N GLY A 223 19.06 8.04 20.05
CA GLY A 223 19.29 7.59 18.68
C GLY A 223 18.20 6.67 18.11
N ASN A 224 17.05 6.56 18.78
CA ASN A 224 15.94 5.72 18.36
C ASN A 224 15.29 6.25 17.08
N LEU A 225 15.47 5.57 15.96
CA LEU A 225 14.91 5.94 14.67
C LEU A 225 13.36 5.83 14.61
N ASN A 226 12.75 5.06 15.51
CA ASN A 226 11.28 4.96 15.59
C ASN A 226 10.65 6.06 16.46
N GLY A 227 11.49 6.83 17.18
CA GLY A 227 11.05 7.95 18.02
C GLY A 227 10.89 9.26 17.26
N ASP A 228 10.21 10.22 17.87
CA ASP A 228 9.98 11.56 17.30
C ASP A 228 11.28 12.37 17.11
N GLY A 229 12.35 11.99 17.78
CA GLY A 229 13.69 12.60 17.70
C GLY A 229 14.62 11.93 16.68
N GLY A 230 14.20 10.88 16.01
CA GLY A 230 15.02 10.17 15.02
C GLY A 230 15.34 11.04 13.81
N ASN A 231 16.57 10.93 13.27
CA ASN A 231 16.93 11.61 12.05
C ASN A 231 16.11 11.07 10.87
N PRO A 232 15.27 11.88 10.18
CA PRO A 232 14.40 11.41 9.09
C PRO A 232 15.17 10.76 7.95
N TYR A 233 16.38 11.25 7.65
CA TYR A 233 17.26 10.67 6.63
C TYR A 233 17.68 9.25 7.03
N ASN A 234 18.14 9.05 8.26
CA ASN A 234 18.53 7.73 8.76
C ASN A 234 17.32 6.79 8.84
N SER A 235 16.16 7.31 9.26
CA SER A 235 14.90 6.55 9.30
C SER A 235 14.46 6.07 7.93
N LEU A 236 14.67 6.87 6.88
CA LEU A 236 14.34 6.52 5.50
C LEU A 236 15.42 5.65 4.86
N MET A 237 16.70 6.07 4.95
CA MET A 237 17.77 5.51 4.14
C MET A 237 18.54 4.37 4.83
N ASN A 238 18.65 4.41 6.16
CA ASN A 238 19.56 3.55 6.91
C ASN A 238 18.89 2.62 7.91
N SER A 239 17.55 2.58 7.94
CA SER A 239 16.81 1.74 8.90
C SER A 239 16.48 0.33 8.40
N GLY A 240 16.82 0.00 7.15
CA GLY A 240 16.43 -1.26 6.51
C GLY A 240 15.16 -1.16 5.66
N TYR A 241 14.44 -2.28 5.53
CA TYR A 241 13.26 -2.36 4.69
C TYR A 241 12.24 -3.38 5.18
N THR A 242 11.00 -3.24 4.72
CA THR A 242 9.93 -4.22 4.92
C THR A 242 9.34 -4.59 3.56
N LYS A 243 9.33 -5.89 3.26
CA LYS A 243 8.61 -6.43 2.10
C LYS A 243 7.40 -7.20 2.59
N GLU A 244 6.25 -6.89 2.00
CA GLU A 244 4.99 -7.58 2.27
C GLU A 244 4.46 -8.17 0.96
N TRP A 245 4.08 -9.44 1.01
CA TRP A 245 3.40 -10.13 -0.08
C TRP A 245 2.03 -10.58 0.42
N ARG A 246 0.98 -10.26 -0.34
CA ARG A 246 -0.37 -10.73 -0.06
C ARG A 246 -0.95 -11.41 -1.29
N THR A 247 -1.56 -12.54 -1.07
CA THR A 247 -2.21 -13.34 -2.11
C THR A 247 -3.65 -13.59 -1.72
N TYR A 248 -4.58 -13.15 -2.57
CA TYR A 248 -6.01 -13.43 -2.45
C TYR A 248 -6.42 -14.35 -3.58
N ILE A 249 -7.01 -15.48 -3.24
CA ILE A 249 -7.56 -16.45 -4.19
C ILE A 249 -9.03 -16.63 -3.87
N GLN A 250 -9.87 -16.51 -4.86
CA GLN A 250 -11.29 -16.81 -4.76
C GLN A 250 -11.67 -17.70 -5.94
N SER A 251 -12.25 -18.83 -5.65
CA SER A 251 -12.71 -19.77 -6.66
C SER A 251 -14.11 -20.27 -6.35
N LYS A 252 -14.91 -20.46 -7.38
CA LYS A 252 -16.28 -20.93 -7.26
C LYS A 252 -16.61 -21.85 -8.43
N VAL A 253 -17.20 -22.98 -8.10
CA VAL A 253 -17.80 -23.90 -9.08
C VAL A 253 -19.28 -24.02 -8.77
N GLU A 254 -20.11 -23.76 -9.78
CA GLU A 254 -21.57 -23.83 -9.69
C GLU A 254 -22.08 -24.80 -10.75
N LEU A 255 -22.90 -25.75 -10.33
CA LEU A 255 -23.62 -26.69 -11.19
C LEU A 255 -25.10 -26.32 -11.20
N ASN A 256 -25.66 -26.09 -12.37
CA ASN A 256 -27.08 -25.91 -12.57
C ASN A 256 -27.61 -27.07 -13.44
N GLN A 257 -28.58 -27.79 -12.91
CA GLN A 257 -29.22 -28.92 -13.57
C GLN A 257 -30.74 -28.72 -13.70
N LYS A 258 -31.27 -28.64 -14.89
CA LYS A 258 -32.71 -28.69 -15.12
C LYS A 258 -33.21 -30.14 -14.95
N LEU A 259 -34.24 -30.30 -14.12
CA LEU A 259 -34.84 -31.60 -13.77
C LEU A 259 -36.23 -31.76 -14.40
N ASP A 260 -36.44 -31.18 -15.60
CA ASP A 260 -37.71 -31.25 -16.31
C ASP A 260 -38.15 -32.69 -16.61
N PHE A 261 -37.20 -33.64 -16.59
CA PHE A 261 -37.48 -35.07 -16.74
C PHE A 261 -38.19 -35.68 -15.49
N ILE A 262 -38.10 -35.02 -14.33
CA ILE A 262 -38.85 -35.37 -13.11
C ILE A 262 -40.17 -34.60 -13.11
N THR A 263 -40.09 -33.27 -13.19
CA THR A 263 -41.26 -32.40 -13.33
C THR A 263 -40.85 -31.09 -13.98
N LYS A 264 -41.69 -30.60 -14.91
CA LYS A 264 -41.44 -29.35 -15.65
C LYS A 264 -41.25 -28.20 -14.66
N GLY A 265 -40.19 -27.42 -14.85
CA GLY A 265 -39.86 -26.24 -14.02
C GLY A 265 -39.06 -26.54 -12.76
N LEU A 266 -38.69 -27.78 -12.48
CA LEU A 266 -37.79 -28.14 -11.41
C LEU A 266 -36.34 -27.98 -11.86
N SER A 267 -35.51 -27.40 -10.99
CA SER A 267 -34.06 -27.30 -11.18
C SER A 267 -33.30 -27.47 -9.89
N PHE A 268 -32.10 -28.02 -9.99
CA PHE A 268 -31.12 -28.15 -8.92
C PHE A 268 -29.97 -27.18 -9.16
N ARG A 269 -29.51 -26.53 -8.10
CA ARG A 269 -28.27 -25.73 -8.10
C ARG A 269 -27.39 -26.24 -6.97
N GLY A 270 -26.13 -26.54 -7.28
CA GLY A 270 -25.08 -26.84 -6.32
C GLY A 270 -23.93 -25.87 -6.53
N LEU A 271 -23.35 -25.39 -5.42
CA LEU A 271 -22.26 -24.44 -5.43
C LEU A 271 -21.22 -24.82 -4.39
N ILE A 272 -19.96 -24.76 -4.77
CA ILE A 272 -18.83 -24.82 -3.86
C ILE A 272 -17.90 -23.62 -4.14
N SER A 273 -17.46 -22.94 -3.10
CA SER A 273 -16.42 -21.92 -3.19
C SER A 273 -15.28 -22.18 -2.24
N PHE A 274 -14.11 -21.73 -2.64
CA PHE A 274 -12.89 -21.75 -1.84
C PHE A 274 -12.23 -20.37 -1.94
N ASP A 275 -12.04 -19.73 -0.78
CA ASP A 275 -11.34 -18.46 -0.66
C ASP A 275 -10.11 -18.65 0.22
N ALA A 276 -9.00 -18.00 -0.15
CA ALA A 276 -7.78 -17.96 0.64
C ALA A 276 -7.20 -16.54 0.65
N ASP A 277 -6.81 -16.07 1.83
CA ASP A 277 -6.03 -14.86 2.06
C ASP A 277 -4.72 -15.27 2.72
N MET A 278 -3.61 -14.98 2.09
CA MET A 278 -2.28 -15.30 2.58
C MET A 278 -1.42 -14.04 2.61
N SER A 279 -0.78 -13.78 3.73
CA SER A 279 0.15 -12.67 3.92
C SER A 279 1.50 -13.19 4.40
N TYR A 280 2.56 -12.65 3.84
CA TYR A 280 3.93 -12.90 4.27
C TYR A 280 4.66 -11.56 4.35
N ILE A 281 5.28 -11.28 5.51
CA ILE A 281 5.99 -10.05 5.79
C ILE A 281 7.42 -10.40 6.20
N ALA A 282 8.39 -9.87 5.47
CA ALA A 282 9.81 -9.93 5.82
C ALA A 282 10.28 -8.51 6.15
N LYS A 283 10.56 -8.28 7.42
CA LYS A 283 11.15 -7.03 7.91
C LYS A 283 12.62 -7.24 8.20
N ARG A 284 13.48 -6.42 7.61
CA ARG A 284 14.90 -6.32 7.92
C ARG A 284 15.20 -4.91 8.39
N SER A 285 15.66 -4.78 9.61
CA SER A 285 15.85 -3.47 10.23
C SER A 285 17.17 -3.39 10.98
N LYS A 286 17.74 -2.18 10.99
CA LYS A 286 18.93 -1.81 11.76
C LYS A 286 18.77 -0.41 12.33
N THR A 287 19.53 -0.12 13.37
CA THR A 287 19.75 1.24 13.87
C THR A 287 21.24 1.49 13.78
N PRO A 288 21.73 2.28 12.82
CA PRO A 288 23.16 2.56 12.70
C PRO A 288 23.66 3.45 13.83
N SER A 289 24.97 3.48 14.05
CA SER A 289 25.61 4.44 14.95
C SER A 289 25.36 5.87 14.46
N GLN A 290 25.08 6.79 15.38
CA GLN A 290 24.76 8.18 15.07
C GLN A 290 25.58 9.10 15.97
N TYR A 291 25.98 10.23 15.42
CA TYR A 291 26.93 11.15 16.04
C TYR A 291 26.41 12.60 15.98
N HIS A 292 26.92 13.42 16.89
CA HIS A 292 26.70 14.87 16.88
C HIS A 292 28.03 15.59 16.84
N ALA A 293 28.25 16.43 15.83
CA ALA A 293 29.45 17.23 15.70
C ALA A 293 29.45 18.40 16.69
N LYS A 294 30.55 18.56 17.48
CA LYS A 294 30.74 19.65 18.43
C LYS A 294 31.63 20.77 17.93
N GLY A 295 32.42 20.50 16.92
CA GLY A 295 33.39 21.43 16.38
C GLY A 295 34.36 20.75 15.44
N ARG A 296 35.45 21.47 15.10
CA ARG A 296 36.53 20.95 14.28
C ARG A 296 37.84 21.00 15.06
N ASP A 297 38.75 20.04 14.82
CA ASP A 297 40.12 20.04 15.31
C ASP A 297 41.00 21.05 14.56
N GLU A 298 42.25 21.14 14.93
CA GLU A 298 43.27 22.03 14.31
C GLU A 298 43.51 21.70 12.82
N ASN A 299 43.17 20.48 12.37
CA ASN A 299 43.28 20.02 11.00
C ASN A 299 41.99 20.20 10.19
N GLY A 300 40.93 20.73 10.84
CA GLY A 300 39.61 20.92 10.21
C GLY A 300 38.72 19.69 10.24
N ASN A 301 39.11 18.57 10.87
CA ASN A 301 38.27 17.38 10.97
C ASN A 301 37.17 17.58 12.02
N LEU A 302 36.01 16.99 11.81
CA LEU A 302 34.89 17.05 12.76
C LEU A 302 35.19 16.27 14.02
N ILE A 303 34.85 16.86 15.17
CA ILE A 303 34.92 16.23 16.49
C ILE A 303 33.49 15.85 16.88
N PHE A 304 33.26 14.57 17.18
CA PHE A 304 31.94 14.01 17.45
C PHE A 304 31.73 13.60 18.91
N ASP A 305 30.46 13.77 19.35
CA ASP A 305 29.87 12.97 20.42
C ASP A 305 29.07 11.81 19.79
N GLU A 306 29.25 10.63 20.35
CA GLU A 306 28.41 9.49 19.99
C GLU A 306 27.03 9.63 20.66
N ILE A 307 25.97 9.59 19.84
CA ILE A 307 24.58 9.63 20.32
C ILE A 307 24.12 8.23 20.69
N ASN A 308 24.42 7.26 19.84
CA ASN A 308 24.16 5.85 20.13
C ASN A 308 25.18 4.96 19.41
N GLN A 309 25.55 3.90 20.08
CA GLN A 309 26.27 2.79 19.47
C GLN A 309 25.27 1.85 18.81
N GLY A 310 25.18 1.93 17.49
CA GLY A 310 24.27 1.13 16.69
C GLY A 310 24.90 -0.14 16.13
N SER A 311 24.20 -0.75 15.21
CA SER A 311 24.67 -1.91 14.45
C SER A 311 24.32 -1.75 12.98
N ASP A 312 25.28 -2.00 12.11
CA ASP A 312 25.07 -2.04 10.66
C ASP A 312 24.52 -3.39 10.18
N VAL A 313 24.42 -4.38 11.08
CA VAL A 313 23.85 -5.68 10.77
C VAL A 313 22.33 -5.60 10.78
N LEU A 314 21.71 -6.00 9.67
CA LEU A 314 20.25 -6.10 9.57
C LEU A 314 19.74 -7.27 10.41
N SER A 315 18.88 -6.97 11.38
CA SER A 315 18.06 -7.99 12.04
C SER A 315 16.92 -8.42 11.14
N GLU A 316 16.49 -9.68 11.21
CA GLU A 316 15.39 -10.21 10.41
C GLU A 316 14.21 -10.60 11.31
N SER A 317 13.01 -10.23 10.88
CA SER A 317 11.75 -10.67 11.45
C SER A 317 10.82 -11.11 10.34
N LEU A 318 10.31 -12.34 10.45
CA LEU A 318 9.38 -12.94 9.49
C LEU A 318 8.02 -13.14 10.16
N SER A 319 6.96 -12.78 9.48
CA SER A 319 5.59 -13.01 9.90
C SER A 319 4.76 -13.51 8.73
N SER A 320 3.91 -14.49 8.99
CA SER A 320 2.98 -15.01 7.99
C SER A 320 1.61 -15.25 8.61
N SER A 321 0.59 -15.01 7.83
CA SER A 321 -0.78 -15.37 8.18
C SER A 321 -1.49 -16.00 6.98
N SER A 322 -2.41 -16.90 7.25
CA SER A 322 -3.23 -17.54 6.21
C SER A 322 -4.62 -17.78 6.76
N ASP A 323 -5.61 -17.32 6.03
CA ASP A 323 -7.01 -17.61 6.28
C ASP A 323 -7.64 -18.34 5.09
N LYS A 324 -8.53 -19.28 5.35
CA LYS A 324 -9.19 -20.09 4.32
C LYS A 324 -10.67 -20.23 4.66
N LYS A 325 -11.52 -20.06 3.64
CA LYS A 325 -12.97 -20.24 3.76
C LYS A 325 -13.45 -21.19 2.67
N ILE A 326 -14.20 -22.20 3.07
CA ILE A 326 -14.91 -23.10 2.16
C ILE A 326 -16.39 -22.88 2.39
N TYR A 327 -17.12 -22.70 1.31
CA TYR A 327 -18.57 -22.55 1.35
C TYR A 327 -19.20 -23.56 0.40
N PHE A 328 -20.28 -24.21 0.87
CA PHE A 328 -21.08 -25.14 0.12
C PHE A 328 -22.55 -24.79 0.23
N GLU A 329 -23.24 -24.79 -0.90
CA GLU A 329 -24.67 -24.50 -0.97
C GLU A 329 -25.36 -25.43 -1.98
N THR A 330 -26.54 -25.89 -1.64
CA THR A 330 -27.44 -26.58 -2.57
C THR A 330 -28.85 -26.01 -2.49
N SER A 331 -29.53 -25.94 -3.62
CA SER A 331 -30.93 -25.52 -3.67
C SER A 331 -31.72 -26.27 -4.74
N LEU A 332 -32.99 -26.49 -4.47
CA LEU A 332 -33.98 -26.95 -5.43
C LEU A 332 -34.97 -25.80 -5.70
N ASN A 333 -35.11 -25.45 -6.94
CA ASN A 333 -36.01 -24.39 -7.36
C ASN A 333 -37.10 -24.97 -8.24
N TYR A 334 -38.34 -24.58 -8.01
CA TYR A 334 -39.50 -24.96 -8.82
C TYR A 334 -40.21 -23.70 -9.29
N ASN A 335 -40.31 -23.55 -10.59
CA ASN A 335 -41.03 -22.44 -11.24
C ASN A 335 -41.81 -22.98 -12.41
N ARG A 336 -43.16 -22.89 -12.36
CA ARG A 336 -44.02 -23.36 -13.40
C ARG A 336 -45.30 -22.54 -13.51
N THR A 337 -45.59 -22.06 -14.69
CA THR A 337 -46.86 -21.43 -15.02
C THR A 337 -47.89 -22.49 -15.44
N PHE A 338 -49.01 -22.55 -14.73
CA PHE A 338 -50.13 -23.46 -15.04
C PHE A 338 -51.16 -22.72 -15.88
N ASP A 339 -51.54 -23.31 -17.03
CA ASP A 339 -52.58 -22.84 -17.93
C ASP A 339 -52.52 -21.34 -18.31
N SER A 340 -51.32 -20.77 -18.33
CA SER A 340 -51.06 -19.35 -18.61
C SER A 340 -51.80 -18.37 -17.68
N LYS A 341 -52.29 -18.82 -16.51
CA LYS A 341 -53.06 -18.02 -15.54
C LYS A 341 -52.51 -18.03 -14.11
N HIS A 342 -51.68 -18.99 -13.73
CA HIS A 342 -51.15 -19.15 -12.38
C HIS A 342 -49.67 -19.53 -12.45
N ASP A 343 -48.82 -18.78 -11.76
CA ASP A 343 -47.40 -19.05 -11.53
C ASP A 343 -47.14 -19.60 -10.12
#